data_ae34c3c40462319248db4fa33647b216
#
_entry.id   ae34c3c40462319248db4fa33647b216
#
_cell.length_a   1.000
_cell.length_b   1.000
_cell.length_c   1.000
_cell.angle_alpha   90.00
_cell.angle_beta   90.00
_cell.angle_gamma   90.00
#
_symmetry.space_group_name_H-M   'P 1'
#
loop_
_entity.id
_entity.type
_entity.pdbx_description
1 polymer ?
#
loop_
_entity_poly.entity_id
_entity_poly.type
_entity_poly.pdbx_seq_one_letter_code
_entity_poly.pdbx_strand_id
1 'polypeptide(L)'
;GKILVDKGAADAIRNRGSSLLPAGVRGVVGRFAKGSLVEIADAESGDIVARGLAEENSDKIKESLASADKKKCGHKDVVVHRDNLAVV
;
A
#
# COMPACT_ATOMS: atom_id res chain seq x y z
N GLY A 1 -0.24 -10.51 5.26
CA GLY A 1 -1.01 -9.79 4.27
C GLY A 1 -0.15 -9.19 3.17
N LYS A 2 -0.77 -8.93 2.07
CA LYS A 2 -0.08 -8.39 0.90
C LYS A 2 -0.90 -7.26 0.31
N ILE A 3 -0.22 -6.20 -0.11
CA ILE A 3 -0.84 -5.06 -0.78
C ILE A 3 -0.32 -5.04 -2.21
N LEU A 4 -1.24 -5.04 -3.18
CA LEU A 4 -0.90 -4.94 -4.59
C LEU A 4 -0.93 -3.48 -5.01
N VAL A 5 0.09 -3.04 -5.73
CA VAL A 5 0.23 -1.65 -6.15
C VAL A 5 0.43 -1.56 -7.66
N ASP A 6 0.14 -0.41 -8.24
CA ASP A 6 0.39 -0.19 -9.65
C ASP A 6 1.87 0.05 -9.91
N LYS A 7 2.25 0.06 -11.19
CA LYS A 7 3.65 0.23 -11.58
C LYS A 7 4.21 1.57 -11.12
N GLY A 8 3.43 2.62 -11.20
CA GLY A 8 3.85 3.95 -10.77
C GLY A 8 4.18 4.00 -9.29
N ALA A 9 3.33 3.37 -8.46
CA ALA A 9 3.58 3.29 -7.02
C ALA A 9 4.78 2.39 -6.73
N ALA A 10 4.90 1.28 -7.43
CA ALA A 10 6.04 0.37 -7.27
C ALA A 10 7.36 1.09 -7.59
N ASP A 11 7.40 1.85 -8.68
CA ASP A 11 8.58 2.60 -9.06
C ASP A 11 8.91 3.70 -8.05
N ALA A 12 7.90 4.41 -7.56
CA ALA A 12 8.10 5.47 -6.57
C ALA A 12 8.67 4.90 -5.27
N ILE A 13 8.18 3.77 -4.83
CA ILE A 13 8.67 3.09 -3.63
C ILE A 13 10.10 2.60 -3.84
N ARG A 14 10.34 1.93 -4.96
CA ARG A 14 11.63 1.30 -5.25
C ARG A 14 12.73 2.32 -5.50
N ASN A 15 12.43 3.38 -6.23
CA ASN A 15 13.44 4.35 -6.66
C ASN A 15 13.52 5.59 -5.79
N ARG A 16 12.43 5.97 -5.13
CA ARG A 16 12.37 7.20 -4.34
C ARG A 16 12.18 6.97 -2.85
N GLY A 17 11.91 5.73 -2.43
CA GLY A 17 11.60 5.44 -1.04
C GLY A 17 10.34 6.15 -0.56
N SER A 18 9.40 6.38 -1.44
CA SER A 18 8.15 7.08 -1.12
C SER A 18 7.22 6.24 -0.25
N SER A 19 6.38 6.91 0.54
CA SER A 19 5.31 6.24 1.27
C SER A 19 4.28 5.68 0.29
N LEU A 20 3.61 4.59 0.68
CA LEU A 20 2.52 4.04 -0.11
C LEU A 20 1.23 4.79 0.20
N LEU A 21 0.65 5.40 -0.82
CA LEU A 21 -0.61 6.14 -0.71
C LEU A 21 -1.76 5.31 -1.27
N PRO A 22 -3.00 5.56 -0.82
CA PRO A 22 -4.17 4.80 -1.30
C PRO A 22 -4.34 4.83 -2.82
N ALA A 23 -3.97 5.94 -3.46
CA ALA A 23 -4.10 6.08 -4.91
C ALA A 23 -3.26 5.07 -5.70
N GLY A 24 -2.18 4.56 -5.10
CA GLY A 24 -1.31 3.57 -5.74
C GLY A 24 -1.73 2.13 -5.48
N VAL A 25 -2.68 1.89 -4.60
CA VAL A 25 -3.10 0.54 -4.23
C VAL A 25 -4.10 0.00 -5.24
N ARG A 26 -3.81 -1.20 -5.77
CA ARG A 26 -4.68 -1.89 -6.73
C ARG A 26 -5.52 -2.97 -6.09
N GLY A 27 -5.07 -3.51 -4.97
CA GLY A 27 -5.79 -4.55 -4.27
C GLY A 27 -5.11 -4.94 -2.97
N VAL A 28 -5.81 -5.73 -2.19
CA VAL A 28 -5.32 -6.24 -0.92
C VAL A 28 -5.58 -7.74 -0.87
N VAL A 29 -4.57 -8.51 -0.48
CA VAL A 29 -4.68 -9.96 -0.34
C VAL A 29 -4.53 -10.31 1.13
N GLY A 30 -5.46 -11.11 1.64
CA GLY A 30 -5.45 -11.54 3.03
C GLY A 30 -5.97 -10.47 3.97
N ARG A 31 -5.83 -10.73 5.26
CA ARG A 31 -6.27 -9.82 6.32
C ARG A 31 -5.10 -9.45 7.20
N PHE A 32 -5.07 -8.21 7.62
CA PHE A 32 -4.07 -7.72 8.55
C PHE A 32 -4.63 -6.57 9.37
N ALA A 33 -4.07 -6.38 10.54
CA ALA A 33 -4.44 -5.28 11.40
C ALA A 33 -3.45 -4.11 11.20
N LYS A 34 -3.86 -2.95 11.70
CA LYS A 34 -2.97 -1.79 11.77
C LYS A 34 -1.70 -2.17 12.53
N GLY A 35 -0.55 -1.81 12.00
CA GLY A 35 0.75 -2.12 12.61
C GLY A 35 1.33 -3.47 12.22
N SER A 36 0.60 -4.27 11.45
CA SER A 36 1.10 -5.57 11.00
C SER A 36 2.09 -5.41 9.85
N LEU A 37 3.04 -6.34 9.79
CA LEU A 37 3.98 -6.39 8.68
C LEU A 37 3.25 -6.90 7.43
N VAL A 38 3.35 -6.15 6.35
CA VAL A 38 2.75 -6.51 5.07
C VAL A 38 3.78 -6.45 3.95
N GLU A 39 3.54 -7.23 2.91
CA GLU A 39 4.35 -7.18 1.70
C GLU A 39 3.66 -6.31 0.67
N ILE A 40 4.45 -5.52 -0.06
CA ILE A 40 3.96 -4.69 -1.15
C ILE A 40 4.48 -5.30 -2.45
N ALA A 41 3.55 -5.63 -3.33
CA ALA A 41 3.87 -6.29 -4.59
C ALA A 41 3.31 -5.52 -5.78
N ASP A 42 4.02 -5.60 -6.89
CA ASP A 42 3.54 -5.07 -8.17
C ASP A 42 2.37 -5.92 -8.64
N ALA A 43 1.22 -5.27 -8.89
CA ALA A 43 0.02 -5.98 -9.33
C ALA A 43 0.17 -6.62 -10.71
N GLU A 44 1.04 -6.10 -11.56
CA GLU A 44 1.24 -6.63 -12.90
C GLU A 44 2.17 -7.84 -12.92
N SER A 45 3.31 -7.74 -12.25
CA SER A 45 4.33 -8.80 -12.27
C SER A 45 4.23 -9.75 -11.09
N GLY A 46 3.61 -9.33 -10.00
CA GLY A 46 3.56 -10.10 -8.77
C GLY A 46 4.83 -10.05 -7.96
N ASP A 47 5.82 -9.29 -8.40
CA ASP A 47 7.09 -9.19 -7.68
C ASP A 47 6.95 -8.39 -6.40
N ILE A 48 7.63 -8.85 -5.36
CA ILE A 48 7.65 -8.12 -4.09
C ILE A 48 8.56 -6.89 -4.25
N VAL A 49 7.98 -5.72 -4.02
CA VAL A 49 8.68 -4.44 -4.14
C VAL A 49 9.30 -4.03 -2.81
N ALA A 50 8.53 -4.21 -1.74
CA ALA A 50 8.94 -3.76 -0.43
C ALA A 50 8.14 -4.47 0.65
N ARG A 51 8.54 -4.26 1.90
CA ARG A 51 7.80 -4.72 3.08
C ARG A 51 7.70 -3.57 4.05
N GLY A 52 6.62 -3.53 4.81
CA GLY A 52 6.45 -2.47 5.77
C GLY A 52 5.33 -2.73 6.74
N LEU A 53 5.17 -1.81 7.68
CA LEU A 53 4.10 -1.88 8.66
C LEU A 53 2.89 -1.13 8.13
N ALA A 54 1.73 -1.78 8.15
CA ALA A 54 0.50 -1.17 7.66
C ALA A 54 0.05 -0.05 8.62
N GLU A 55 -0.25 1.10 8.08
CA GLU A 55 -0.78 2.21 8.86
C GLU A 55 -2.28 2.06 9.11
N GLU A 56 -2.93 1.12 8.40
CA GLU A 56 -4.35 0.87 8.53
C GLU A 56 -4.64 -0.61 8.34
N ASN A 57 -5.79 -1.09 8.85
CA ASN A 57 -6.15 -2.49 8.66
C ASN A 57 -6.62 -2.77 7.23
N SER A 58 -6.61 -4.05 6.86
CA SER A 58 -6.97 -4.47 5.49
C SER A 58 -8.38 -4.11 5.08
N ASP A 59 -9.33 -4.19 6.01
CA ASP A 59 -10.73 -3.89 5.72
C ASP A 59 -10.90 -2.42 5.35
N LYS A 60 -10.23 -1.53 6.07
CA LYS A 60 -10.30 -0.11 5.82
C LYS A 60 -9.65 0.27 4.50
N ILE A 61 -8.56 -0.38 4.16
CA ILE A 61 -7.91 -0.18 2.86
C ILE A 61 -8.84 -0.64 1.73
N LYS A 62 -9.48 -1.79 1.89
CA LYS A 62 -10.44 -2.29 0.91
C LYS A 62 -11.63 -1.37 0.73
N GLU A 63 -12.13 -0.78 1.81
CA GLU A 63 -13.20 0.21 1.75
C GLU A 63 -12.78 1.42 0.94
N SER A 64 -11.57 1.91 1.14
CA SER A 64 -11.03 3.02 0.38
C SER A 64 -10.97 2.73 -1.12
N LEU A 65 -10.61 1.49 -1.47
CA LEU A 65 -10.56 1.07 -2.88
C LEU A 65 -11.94 0.97 -3.50
N ALA A 66 -12.92 0.55 -2.72
CA ALA A 66 -14.30 0.42 -3.19
C ALA A 66 -15.03 1.76 -3.29
N SER A 67 -14.56 2.76 -2.56
CA SER A 67 -15.15 4.08 -2.56
C SER A 67 -14.87 4.82 -3.86
N ALA A 68 -15.91 5.38 -4.48
CA ALA A 68 -15.75 6.21 -5.66
C ALA A 68 -15.14 7.56 -5.30
N ASP A 69 -15.21 7.95 -4.04
CA ASP A 69 -14.73 9.24 -3.56
C ASP A 69 -13.32 9.11 -2.96
N LYS A 70 -12.35 8.97 -3.84
CA LYS A 70 -10.95 8.89 -3.46
C LYS A 70 -10.43 10.17 -2.84
N LYS A 71 -11.16 11.26 -2.95
CA LYS A 71 -10.78 12.55 -2.38
C LYS A 71 -10.89 12.56 -0.85
N LYS A 72 -11.76 11.72 -0.29
CA LYS A 72 -11.91 11.60 1.16
C LYS A 72 -10.76 10.81 1.79
N CYS A 73 -10.11 9.96 1.01
CA CYS A 73 -8.85 9.38 1.43
C CYS A 73 -7.82 10.47 1.25
N GLY A 74 -7.80 11.43 2.15
CA GLY A 74 -6.91 12.56 2.07
C GLY A 74 -5.46 12.09 1.94
N HIS A 75 -4.66 12.94 1.34
CA HIS A 75 -3.22 12.74 1.24
C HIS A 75 -2.55 12.52 2.60
N LYS A 76 -3.30 12.59 3.68
CA LYS A 76 -2.84 12.26 5.03
C LYS A 76 -2.93 10.77 5.35
N ASP A 77 -3.72 10.03 4.59
CA ASP A 77 -3.94 8.61 4.85
C ASP A 77 -2.90 7.78 4.10
N VAL A 78 -1.77 7.58 4.75
CA VAL A 78 -0.69 6.77 4.22
C VAL A 78 -1.00 5.31 4.51
N VAL A 79 -0.91 4.44 3.51
CA VAL A 79 -1.13 3.01 3.69
C VAL A 79 0.08 2.37 4.36
N VAL A 80 1.28 2.71 3.92
CA VAL A 80 2.54 2.32 4.55
C VAL A 80 3.45 3.54 4.55
N HIS A 81 3.87 3.97 5.72
CA HIS A 81 4.74 5.12 5.86
C HIS A 81 6.17 4.76 5.45
N ARG A 82 6.84 5.66 4.74
CA ARG A 82 8.20 5.42 4.24
C ARG A 82 9.19 5.07 5.35
N ASP A 83 9.00 5.59 6.55
CA ASP A 83 9.88 5.30 7.69
C ASP A 83 9.72 3.85 8.18
N ASN A 84 8.59 3.23 7.87
CA ASN A 84 8.28 1.86 8.25
C ASN A 84 8.31 0.93 7.04
N LEU A 85 8.97 1.34 5.97
CA LEU A 85 8.99 0.62 4.71
C LEU A 85 10.42 0.26 4.34
N ALA A 86 10.65 -1.01 4.04
CA ALA A 86 11.94 -1.51 3.60
C ALA A 86 11.81 -2.04 2.17
N VAL A 87 12.55 -1.44 1.26
CA VAL A 87 12.58 -1.88 -0.14
C VAL A 87 13.37 -3.20 -0.24
N VAL A 88 12.79 -4.13 -0.96
CA VAL A 88 13.42 -5.44 -1.17
C VAL A 88 14.45 -5.38 -2.29
#